data_42faac95374cacdf9bc57aaf476bc47d
#
_entry.id   42faac95374cacdf9bc57aaf476bc47d
#
_cell.length_a   1.000
_cell.length_b   1.000
_cell.length_c   1.000
_cell.angle_alpha   90.00
_cell.angle_beta   90.00
_cell.angle_gamma   90.00
#
_symmetry.space_group_name_H-M   'P 1'
#
loop_
_entity.id
_entity.type
_entity.pdbx_description
1 polymer ?
#
loop_
_entity_poly.entity_id
_entity_poly.type
_entity_poly.pdbx_seq_one_letter_code
_entity_poly.pdbx_strand_id
1 'polypeptide(L)'
;GASGCGKSMTLRCIAGIVKPDKGRIVLDGRVLFDSEQHIDLPPQQRGVGLLFQNYALFPNMTVEQNILCGLKAEKDKAARKARCEEMLRAMRLDGLAARRPAELSGGQQQRTALARILVGKPKILMLDEPFSALDSYLREEVEGEVGALLAGFSGTALLVTHNRDEAYRLCPEMIVMDGGRVLRAGATKAVFADPQSTTAARLTGCKNILPKSEAKRS
;
A
#
# COMPACT_ATOMS: atom_id res chain seq x y z
N GLY A 1 -12.24 -4.18 -3.67
CA GLY A 1 -12.67 -5.48 -4.23
C GLY A 1 -12.74 -6.57 -3.16
N ALA A 2 -13.46 -7.66 -3.47
CA ALA A 2 -13.61 -8.79 -2.55
C ALA A 2 -12.25 -9.40 -2.14
N SER A 3 -12.23 -10.16 -1.04
CA SER A 3 -11.04 -10.93 -0.65
C SER A 3 -10.72 -11.98 -1.73
N GLY A 4 -9.44 -12.19 -2.02
CA GLY A 4 -9.01 -13.17 -3.02
C GLY A 4 -9.13 -12.74 -4.49
N CYS A 5 -9.59 -11.52 -4.81
CA CYS A 5 -9.74 -11.05 -6.20
C CYS A 5 -8.42 -10.61 -6.89
N GLY A 6 -7.25 -10.89 -6.30
CA GLY A 6 -5.94 -10.64 -6.93
C GLY A 6 -5.23 -9.33 -6.54
N LYS A 7 -5.79 -8.47 -5.68
CA LYS A 7 -5.20 -7.18 -5.31
C LYS A 7 -3.77 -7.29 -4.78
N SER A 8 -3.57 -8.06 -3.71
CA SER A 8 -2.25 -8.27 -3.10
C SER A 8 -1.28 -8.97 -4.04
N MET A 9 -1.79 -9.88 -4.88
CA MET A 9 -0.99 -10.54 -5.91
C MET A 9 -0.47 -9.53 -6.93
N THR A 10 -1.31 -8.59 -7.38
CA THR A 10 -0.91 -7.51 -8.28
C THR A 10 0.20 -6.66 -7.66
N LEU A 11 0.08 -6.26 -6.38
CA LEU A 11 1.16 -5.52 -5.70
C LEU A 11 2.47 -6.32 -5.65
N ARG A 12 2.40 -7.62 -5.36
CA ARG A 12 3.58 -8.49 -5.32
C ARG A 12 4.23 -8.64 -6.70
N CYS A 13 3.42 -8.69 -7.78
CA CYS A 13 3.94 -8.69 -9.15
C CYS A 13 4.63 -7.37 -9.48
N ILE A 14 4.06 -6.22 -9.13
CA ILE A 14 4.69 -4.90 -9.33
C ILE A 14 6.00 -4.80 -8.54
N ALA A 15 6.02 -5.29 -7.30
CA ALA A 15 7.22 -5.31 -6.46
C ALA A 15 8.30 -6.30 -6.95
N GLY A 16 7.99 -7.22 -7.86
CA GLY A 16 8.90 -8.25 -8.34
C GLY A 16 9.13 -9.42 -7.37
N ILE A 17 8.22 -9.59 -6.41
CA ILE A 17 8.24 -10.71 -5.45
C ILE A 17 7.65 -11.95 -6.10
N VAL A 18 6.64 -11.76 -6.94
CA VAL A 18 6.02 -12.80 -7.75
C VAL A 18 6.21 -12.43 -9.21
N LYS A 19 6.63 -13.39 -10.02
CA LYS A 19 6.76 -13.22 -11.46
C LYS A 19 5.39 -13.45 -12.11
N PRO A 20 4.85 -12.49 -12.88
CA PRO A 20 3.66 -12.74 -13.70
C PRO A 20 3.93 -13.75 -14.82
N ASP A 21 2.92 -14.52 -15.21
CA ASP A 21 3.03 -15.44 -16.35
C ASP A 21 3.16 -14.66 -17.68
N LYS A 22 2.35 -13.59 -17.82
CA LYS A 22 2.33 -12.75 -19.03
C LYS A 22 2.00 -11.30 -18.67
N GLY A 23 2.40 -10.39 -19.56
CA GLY A 23 2.06 -8.99 -19.49
C GLY A 23 3.26 -8.06 -19.41
N ARG A 24 2.98 -6.80 -19.08
CA ARG A 24 4.00 -5.75 -19.02
C ARG A 24 3.72 -4.82 -17.83
N ILE A 25 4.78 -4.47 -17.10
CA ILE A 25 4.72 -3.53 -15.97
C ILE A 25 5.69 -2.39 -16.27
N VAL A 26 5.18 -1.16 -16.26
CA VAL A 26 5.95 0.06 -16.53
C VAL A 26 5.73 1.04 -15.37
N LEU A 27 6.81 1.66 -14.88
CA LEU A 27 6.79 2.72 -13.89
C LEU A 27 7.62 3.90 -14.41
N ASP A 28 7.01 5.06 -14.57
CA ASP A 28 7.64 6.29 -15.07
C ASP A 28 8.41 6.06 -16.40
N GLY A 29 7.78 5.36 -17.34
CA GLY A 29 8.39 5.02 -18.64
C GLY A 29 9.42 3.89 -18.60
N ARG A 30 9.86 3.44 -17.41
CA ARG A 30 10.79 2.33 -17.25
C ARG A 30 10.06 1.00 -17.20
N VAL A 31 10.44 0.06 -18.06
CA VAL A 31 9.91 -1.30 -18.05
C VAL A 31 10.51 -2.06 -16.87
N LEU A 32 9.65 -2.55 -15.96
CA LEU A 32 10.03 -3.36 -14.80
C LEU A 32 9.90 -4.85 -15.10
N PHE A 33 8.90 -5.21 -15.89
CA PHE A 33 8.62 -6.56 -16.35
C PHE A 33 8.02 -6.51 -17.75
N ASP A 34 8.44 -7.41 -18.63
CA ASP A 34 7.85 -7.62 -19.95
C ASP A 34 8.07 -9.08 -20.35
N SER A 35 6.98 -9.83 -20.49
CA SER A 35 7.05 -11.26 -20.84
C SER A 35 7.49 -11.51 -22.27
N GLU A 36 7.24 -10.59 -23.19
CA GLU A 36 7.61 -10.71 -24.61
C GLU A 36 9.09 -10.33 -24.84
N GLN A 37 9.56 -9.31 -24.14
CA GLN A 37 10.94 -8.85 -24.21
C GLN A 37 11.88 -9.55 -23.22
N HIS A 38 11.39 -10.52 -22.45
CA HIS A 38 12.13 -11.24 -21.40
C HIS A 38 12.78 -10.31 -20.36
N ILE A 39 12.13 -9.18 -20.05
CA ILE A 39 12.59 -8.25 -19.02
C ILE A 39 11.94 -8.63 -17.69
N ASP A 40 12.76 -8.83 -16.66
CA ASP A 40 12.28 -9.09 -15.28
C ASP A 40 13.28 -8.49 -14.29
N LEU A 41 13.07 -7.23 -13.92
CA LEU A 41 13.95 -6.56 -12.98
C LEU A 41 13.75 -7.13 -11.56
N PRO A 42 14.84 -7.41 -10.84
CA PRO A 42 14.74 -7.84 -9.45
C PRO A 42 14.15 -6.73 -8.57
N PRO A 43 13.50 -7.07 -7.43
CA PRO A 43 12.81 -6.11 -6.56
C PRO A 43 13.64 -4.87 -6.19
N GLN A 44 14.93 -5.05 -5.91
CA GLN A 44 15.86 -3.99 -5.50
C GLN A 44 16.07 -2.92 -6.58
N GLN A 45 15.83 -3.26 -7.84
CA GLN A 45 16.00 -2.35 -8.98
C GLN A 45 14.71 -1.66 -9.41
N ARG A 46 13.55 -2.04 -8.85
CA ARG A 46 12.25 -1.51 -9.27
C ARG A 46 11.90 -0.14 -8.69
N GLY A 47 12.58 0.28 -7.60
CA GLY A 47 12.29 1.56 -6.94
C GLY A 47 10.91 1.56 -6.27
N VAL A 48 10.44 0.41 -5.83
CA VAL A 48 9.12 0.17 -5.26
C VAL A 48 9.23 -0.04 -3.75
N GLY A 49 8.37 0.61 -2.97
CA GLY A 49 8.17 0.36 -1.56
C GLY A 49 6.87 -0.41 -1.34
N LEU A 50 6.90 -1.55 -0.67
CA LEU A 50 5.72 -2.36 -0.36
C LEU A 50 5.60 -2.57 1.16
N LEU A 51 4.49 -2.09 1.73
CA LEU A 51 4.04 -2.43 3.08
C LEU A 51 3.12 -3.64 3.00
N PHE A 52 3.52 -4.72 3.66
CA PHE A 52 2.70 -5.93 3.80
C PHE A 52 1.68 -5.77 4.93
N GLN A 53 0.60 -6.52 4.85
CA GLN A 53 -0.45 -6.57 5.87
C GLN A 53 0.05 -6.87 7.29
N ASN A 54 1.10 -7.69 7.44
CA ASN A 54 1.74 -8.04 8.70
C ASN A 54 3.00 -7.22 8.99
N TYR A 55 3.18 -6.06 8.30
CA TYR A 55 4.32 -5.16 8.38
C TYR A 55 5.67 -5.78 8.03
N ALA A 56 5.83 -7.09 8.08
CA ALA A 56 7.03 -7.86 7.77
C ALA A 56 8.32 -7.26 8.39
N LEU A 57 8.24 -6.82 9.65
CA LEU A 57 9.42 -6.37 10.40
C LEU A 57 10.34 -7.56 10.70
N PHE A 58 11.63 -7.30 10.72
CA PHE A 58 12.62 -8.29 11.14
C PHE A 58 12.58 -8.41 12.68
N PRO A 59 12.08 -9.53 13.24
CA PRO A 59 11.77 -9.62 14.68
C PRO A 59 13.00 -9.54 15.58
N ASN A 60 14.14 -9.97 15.08
CA ASN A 60 15.41 -9.98 15.80
C ASN A 60 16.22 -8.68 15.66
N MET A 61 15.71 -7.71 14.89
CA MET A 61 16.33 -6.41 14.68
C MET A 61 15.61 -5.34 15.48
N THR A 62 16.35 -4.33 15.94
CA THR A 62 15.77 -3.15 16.56
C THR A 62 15.05 -2.28 15.54
N VAL A 63 14.29 -1.26 15.98
CA VAL A 63 13.66 -0.24 15.13
C VAL A 63 14.71 0.40 14.22
N GLU A 64 15.81 0.88 14.77
CA GLU A 64 16.91 1.47 14.01
C GLU A 64 17.45 0.50 12.95
N GLN A 65 17.74 -0.74 13.32
CA GLN A 65 18.24 -1.76 12.40
C GLN A 65 17.24 -2.07 11.28
N ASN A 66 15.93 -2.14 11.59
CA ASN A 66 14.89 -2.30 10.60
C ASN A 66 14.89 -1.15 9.58
N ILE A 67 14.98 0.10 10.05
CA ILE A 67 15.03 1.29 9.17
C ILE A 67 16.30 1.27 8.30
N LEU A 68 17.46 0.98 8.90
CA LEU A 68 18.75 0.91 8.20
C LEU A 68 18.76 -0.16 7.07
N CYS A 69 17.90 -1.19 7.14
CA CYS A 69 17.73 -2.14 6.04
C CYS A 69 17.23 -1.47 4.75
N GLY A 70 16.46 -0.39 4.84
CA GLY A 70 16.01 0.40 3.69
C GLY A 70 17.13 1.19 3.01
N LEU A 71 18.27 1.35 3.66
CA LEU A 71 19.44 2.12 3.19
C LEU A 71 20.60 1.24 2.69
N LYS A 72 20.35 0.00 2.28
CA LYS A 72 21.41 -0.92 1.83
C LYS A 72 22.26 -0.38 0.67
N ALA A 73 21.66 0.44 -0.21
CA ALA A 73 22.35 1.04 -1.35
C ALA A 73 23.29 2.20 -0.96
N GLU A 74 23.06 2.84 0.20
CA GLU A 74 23.90 3.93 0.72
C GLU A 74 25.15 3.35 1.37
N LYS A 75 26.33 3.74 0.85
CA LYS A 75 27.63 3.23 1.33
C LYS A 75 28.19 4.07 2.47
N ASP A 76 27.88 5.35 2.52
CA ASP A 76 28.35 6.24 3.58
C ASP A 76 27.62 5.96 4.90
N LYS A 77 28.38 5.52 5.90
CA LYS A 77 27.86 5.19 7.24
C LYS A 77 27.30 6.41 7.96
N ALA A 78 27.92 7.59 7.80
CA ALA A 78 27.47 8.81 8.46
C ALA A 78 26.15 9.29 7.84
N ALA A 79 26.03 9.29 6.50
CA ALA A 79 24.80 9.60 5.79
C ALA A 79 23.67 8.62 6.14
N ARG A 80 23.96 7.32 6.24
CA ARG A 80 22.97 6.31 6.67
C ARG A 80 22.43 6.61 8.06
N LYS A 81 23.32 6.92 9.00
CA LYS A 81 22.95 7.22 10.39
C LYS A 81 22.08 8.47 10.46
N ALA A 82 22.52 9.56 9.82
CA ALA A 82 21.77 10.83 9.79
C ALA A 82 20.36 10.64 9.20
N ARG A 83 20.22 9.93 8.07
CA ARG A 83 18.91 9.64 7.46
C ARG A 83 18.03 8.74 8.32
N CYS A 84 18.61 7.80 9.05
CA CYS A 84 17.87 6.97 9.99
C CYS A 84 17.33 7.81 11.16
N GLU A 85 18.14 8.69 11.73
CA GLU A 85 17.73 9.59 12.82
C GLU A 85 16.65 10.59 12.36
N GLU A 86 16.77 11.13 11.15
CA GLU A 86 15.73 11.96 10.54
C GLU A 86 14.40 11.18 10.40
N MET A 87 14.47 9.94 9.93
CA MET A 87 13.29 9.10 9.75
C MET A 87 12.64 8.70 11.08
N LEU A 88 13.44 8.42 12.12
CA LEU A 88 12.93 8.15 13.47
C LEU A 88 12.10 9.33 13.97
N ARG A 89 12.61 10.56 13.84
CA ARG A 89 11.87 11.78 14.21
C ARG A 89 10.62 11.97 13.37
N ALA A 90 10.73 11.87 12.06
CA ALA A 90 9.61 12.05 11.13
C ALA A 90 8.45 11.07 11.40
N MET A 91 8.77 9.85 11.84
CA MET A 91 7.78 8.80 12.17
C MET A 91 7.40 8.75 13.66
N ARG A 92 7.80 9.73 14.47
CA ARG A 92 7.52 9.77 15.92
C ARG A 92 7.95 8.48 16.63
N LEU A 93 9.14 7.98 16.30
CA LEU A 93 9.76 6.80 16.89
C LEU A 93 10.94 7.18 17.81
N ASP A 94 10.99 8.45 18.25
CA ASP A 94 11.99 8.94 19.18
C ASP A 94 11.97 8.10 20.48
N GLY A 95 13.16 7.75 20.97
CA GLY A 95 13.30 6.91 22.14
C GLY A 95 13.02 5.42 21.93
N LEU A 96 12.56 5.00 20.74
CA LEU A 96 12.26 3.60 20.43
C LEU A 96 13.32 2.90 19.57
N ALA A 97 14.39 3.60 19.18
CA ALA A 97 15.43 3.11 18.26
C ALA A 97 16.02 1.75 18.64
N ALA A 98 16.22 1.51 19.96
CA ALA A 98 16.78 0.26 20.50
C ALA A 98 15.73 -0.84 20.74
N ARG A 99 14.43 -0.54 20.66
CA ARG A 99 13.35 -1.51 20.88
C ARG A 99 13.23 -2.49 19.72
N ARG A 100 12.76 -3.70 20.01
CA ARG A 100 12.45 -4.74 19.02
C ARG A 100 10.96 -4.73 18.70
N PRO A 101 10.54 -5.29 17.55
CA PRO A 101 9.11 -5.32 17.15
C PRO A 101 8.16 -5.85 18.23
N ALA A 102 8.54 -6.86 18.99
CA ALA A 102 7.72 -7.42 20.05
C ALA A 102 7.47 -6.46 21.23
N GLU A 103 8.25 -5.38 21.33
CA GLU A 103 8.13 -4.36 22.39
C GLU A 103 7.35 -3.13 21.94
N LEU A 104 6.78 -3.16 20.72
CA LEU A 104 6.10 -2.05 20.07
C LEU A 104 4.59 -2.29 20.00
N SER A 105 3.79 -1.22 20.11
CA SER A 105 2.37 -1.27 19.75
C SER A 105 2.20 -1.49 18.25
N GLY A 106 1.00 -1.91 17.80
CA GLY A 106 0.70 -2.11 16.38
C GLY A 106 0.98 -0.87 15.52
N GLY A 107 0.59 0.33 15.98
CA GLY A 107 0.88 1.59 15.30
C GLY A 107 2.39 1.89 15.23
N GLN A 108 3.14 1.61 16.30
CA GLN A 108 4.61 1.77 16.30
C GLN A 108 5.28 0.78 15.34
N GLN A 109 4.80 -0.46 15.25
CA GLN A 109 5.27 -1.44 14.28
C GLN A 109 5.00 -0.96 12.84
N GLN A 110 3.81 -0.46 12.58
CA GLN A 110 3.44 0.08 11.28
C GLN A 110 4.32 1.28 10.89
N ARG A 111 4.51 2.25 11.79
CA ARG A 111 5.39 3.39 11.56
C ARG A 111 6.84 2.95 11.31
N THR A 112 7.33 1.95 12.03
CA THR A 112 8.67 1.37 11.79
C THR A 112 8.77 0.75 10.40
N ALA A 113 7.75 0.03 9.95
CA ALA A 113 7.73 -0.57 8.61
C ALA A 113 7.67 0.49 7.51
N LEU A 114 6.85 1.54 7.68
CA LEU A 114 6.80 2.69 6.78
C LEU A 114 8.15 3.42 6.74
N ALA A 115 8.75 3.68 7.90
CA ALA A 115 10.08 4.29 8.01
C ALA A 115 11.14 3.53 7.20
N ARG A 116 11.16 2.18 7.34
CA ARG A 116 12.07 1.31 6.59
C ARG A 116 11.91 1.44 5.08
N ILE A 117 10.67 1.61 4.62
CA ILE A 117 10.36 1.75 3.19
C ILE A 117 10.75 3.16 2.69
N LEU A 118 10.28 4.19 3.40
CA LEU A 118 10.40 5.58 2.97
C LEU A 118 11.82 6.12 3.02
N VAL A 119 12.64 5.61 3.95
CA VAL A 119 14.07 5.99 4.02
C VAL A 119 14.82 5.68 2.73
N GLY A 120 14.36 4.69 1.95
CA GLY A 120 14.86 4.33 0.63
C GLY A 120 14.42 5.27 -0.50
N LYS A 121 13.52 6.23 -0.23
CA LYS A 121 12.93 7.16 -1.22
C LYS A 121 12.36 6.42 -2.45
N PRO A 122 11.38 5.51 -2.26
CA PRO A 122 10.78 4.79 -3.39
C PRO A 122 10.03 5.76 -4.32
N LYS A 123 9.92 5.40 -5.60
CA LYS A 123 9.11 6.13 -6.59
C LYS A 123 7.63 5.83 -6.44
N ILE A 124 7.30 4.62 -6.00
CA ILE A 124 5.93 4.18 -5.72
C ILE A 124 5.88 3.54 -4.33
N LEU A 125 4.88 3.95 -3.55
CA LEU A 125 4.55 3.37 -2.25
C LEU A 125 3.29 2.53 -2.38
N MET A 126 3.38 1.26 -2.06
CA MET A 126 2.27 0.33 -2.11
C MET A 126 1.94 -0.16 -0.70
N LEU A 127 0.67 -0.05 -0.31
CA LEU A 127 0.15 -0.42 1.00
C LEU A 127 -0.87 -1.55 0.84
N ASP A 128 -0.57 -2.73 1.36
CA ASP A 128 -1.45 -3.91 1.28
C ASP A 128 -2.22 -4.06 2.59
N GLU A 129 -3.48 -3.63 2.61
CA GLU A 129 -4.40 -3.65 3.76
C GLU A 129 -3.76 -3.11 5.05
N PRO A 130 -3.21 -1.88 5.05
CA PRO A 130 -2.35 -1.39 6.12
C PRO A 130 -3.04 -1.28 7.48
N PHE A 131 -4.37 -1.21 7.52
CA PHE A 131 -5.14 -1.01 8.75
C PHE A 131 -5.86 -2.26 9.24
N SER A 132 -5.76 -3.39 8.53
CA SER A 132 -6.54 -4.60 8.82
C SER A 132 -6.19 -5.26 10.16
N ALA A 133 -4.95 -5.08 10.64
CA ALA A 133 -4.46 -5.66 11.89
C ALA A 133 -4.68 -4.77 13.12
N LEU A 134 -5.30 -3.58 12.95
CA LEU A 134 -5.51 -2.61 14.02
C LEU A 134 -6.92 -2.73 14.59
N ASP A 135 -7.05 -2.52 15.90
CA ASP A 135 -8.35 -2.31 16.54
C ASP A 135 -9.00 -0.99 16.04
N SER A 136 -10.30 -0.83 16.28
CA SER A 136 -11.07 0.28 15.71
C SER A 136 -10.60 1.66 16.18
N TYR A 137 -10.16 1.80 17.43
CA TYR A 137 -9.72 3.07 17.99
C TYR A 137 -8.37 3.48 17.41
N LEU A 138 -7.40 2.57 17.42
CA LEU A 138 -6.06 2.80 16.89
C LEU A 138 -6.08 3.00 15.37
N ARG A 139 -7.05 2.37 14.69
CA ARG A 139 -7.22 2.50 13.23
C ARG A 139 -7.46 3.93 12.78
N GLU A 140 -8.38 4.67 13.42
CA GLU A 140 -8.68 6.05 13.03
C GLU A 140 -7.47 6.97 13.20
N GLU A 141 -6.72 6.84 14.30
CA GLU A 141 -5.51 7.60 14.52
C GLU A 141 -4.46 7.31 13.44
N VAL A 142 -4.19 6.03 13.18
CA VAL A 142 -3.18 5.60 12.21
C VAL A 142 -3.62 5.92 10.76
N GLU A 143 -4.91 5.84 10.43
CA GLU A 143 -5.43 6.29 9.13
C GLU A 143 -5.13 7.78 8.90
N GLY A 144 -5.34 8.63 9.92
CA GLY A 144 -4.99 10.04 9.84
C GLY A 144 -3.50 10.29 9.60
N GLU A 145 -2.64 9.57 10.34
CA GLU A 145 -1.18 9.66 10.17
C GLU A 145 -0.73 9.19 8.77
N VAL A 146 -1.25 8.05 8.29
CA VAL A 146 -0.95 7.54 6.95
C VAL A 146 -1.51 8.47 5.88
N GLY A 147 -2.70 9.03 6.06
CA GLY A 147 -3.28 10.02 5.15
C GLY A 147 -2.41 11.27 5.00
N ALA A 148 -1.90 11.82 6.11
CA ALA A 148 -0.98 12.95 6.09
C ALA A 148 0.34 12.61 5.39
N LEU A 149 0.87 11.39 5.63
CA LEU A 149 2.07 10.89 4.97
C LEU A 149 1.86 10.76 3.46
N LEU A 150 0.73 10.19 3.02
CA LEU A 150 0.39 10.04 1.60
C LEU A 150 0.23 11.39 0.91
N ALA A 151 -0.38 12.38 1.57
CA ALA A 151 -0.52 13.74 1.04
C ALA A 151 0.84 14.44 0.83
N GLY A 152 1.84 14.15 1.66
CA GLY A 152 3.21 14.67 1.54
C GLY A 152 4.13 13.83 0.65
N PHE A 153 3.67 12.66 0.19
CA PHE A 153 4.49 11.78 -0.64
C PHE A 153 4.53 12.26 -2.09
N SER A 154 5.72 12.56 -2.60
CA SER A 154 5.91 13.11 -3.97
C SER A 154 5.77 12.09 -5.09
N GLY A 155 5.71 10.79 -4.76
CA GLY A 155 5.55 9.69 -5.73
C GLY A 155 4.11 9.23 -5.87
N THR A 156 3.91 8.13 -6.59
CA THR A 156 2.61 7.46 -6.69
C THR A 156 2.37 6.58 -5.46
N ALA A 157 1.17 6.66 -4.87
CA ALA A 157 0.76 5.77 -3.80
C ALA A 157 -0.37 4.84 -4.28
N LEU A 158 -0.26 3.55 -3.99
CA LEU A 158 -1.30 2.54 -4.21
C LEU A 158 -1.74 1.96 -2.88
N LEU A 159 -3.02 2.12 -2.55
CA LEU A 159 -3.63 1.54 -1.35
C LEU A 159 -4.54 0.36 -1.76
N VAL A 160 -4.25 -0.82 -1.26
CA VAL A 160 -5.17 -1.96 -1.34
C VAL A 160 -5.94 -2.05 -0.04
N THR A 161 -7.26 -2.02 -0.15
CA THR A 161 -8.18 -2.18 0.98
C THR A 161 -9.46 -2.89 0.55
N HIS A 162 -10.11 -3.56 1.48
CA HIS A 162 -11.48 -4.04 1.34
C HIS A 162 -12.47 -3.09 2.05
N ASN A 163 -11.99 -2.09 2.78
CA ASN A 163 -12.80 -1.07 3.43
C ASN A 163 -13.06 0.09 2.47
N ARG A 164 -14.33 0.30 2.13
CA ARG A 164 -14.78 1.37 1.21
C ARG A 164 -14.56 2.76 1.78
N ASP A 165 -14.68 2.92 3.11
CA ASP A 165 -14.58 4.22 3.77
C ASP A 165 -13.13 4.70 3.78
N GLU A 166 -12.16 3.79 3.95
CA GLU A 166 -10.73 4.05 3.77
C GLU A 166 -10.44 4.52 2.33
N ALA A 167 -10.93 3.78 1.33
CA ALA A 167 -10.76 4.14 -0.09
C ALA A 167 -11.36 5.52 -0.40
N TYR A 168 -12.56 5.81 0.15
CA TYR A 168 -13.24 7.08 -0.08
C TYR A 168 -12.50 8.27 0.54
N ARG A 169 -11.93 8.09 1.74
CA ARG A 169 -11.23 9.17 2.45
C ARG A 169 -9.81 9.41 1.94
N LEU A 170 -9.08 8.31 1.63
CA LEU A 170 -7.65 8.39 1.37
C LEU A 170 -7.26 8.43 -0.11
N CYS A 171 -8.16 8.00 -1.02
CA CYS A 171 -7.81 7.83 -2.43
C CYS A 171 -8.62 8.77 -3.33
N PRO A 172 -7.99 9.70 -4.07
CA PRO A 172 -8.67 10.52 -5.07
C PRO A 172 -9.18 9.69 -6.25
N GLU A 173 -8.49 8.61 -6.58
CA GLU A 173 -8.84 7.66 -7.63
C GLU A 173 -8.95 6.25 -7.07
N MET A 174 -9.78 5.41 -7.68
CA MET A 174 -9.91 4.02 -7.27
C MET A 174 -10.11 3.07 -8.44
N ILE A 175 -9.72 1.82 -8.20
CA ILE A 175 -9.95 0.69 -9.09
C ILE A 175 -10.74 -0.36 -8.33
N VAL A 176 -11.90 -0.74 -8.85
CA VAL A 176 -12.71 -1.84 -8.31
C VAL A 176 -12.34 -3.12 -9.06
N MET A 177 -11.92 -4.13 -8.30
CA MET A 177 -11.51 -5.44 -8.85
C MET A 177 -12.41 -6.54 -8.30
N ASP A 178 -12.72 -7.51 -9.16
CA ASP A 178 -13.36 -8.76 -8.78
C ASP A 178 -12.98 -9.89 -9.75
N GLY A 179 -12.82 -11.12 -9.25
CA GLY A 179 -12.46 -12.27 -10.06
C GLY A 179 -11.21 -12.07 -10.94
N GLY A 180 -10.20 -11.33 -10.46
CA GLY A 180 -8.98 -11.03 -11.21
C GLY A 180 -9.13 -9.98 -12.31
N ARG A 181 -10.27 -9.30 -12.40
CA ARG A 181 -10.56 -8.30 -13.45
C ARG A 181 -10.86 -6.93 -12.86
N VAL A 182 -10.50 -5.88 -13.59
CA VAL A 182 -10.93 -4.52 -13.29
C VAL A 182 -12.38 -4.35 -13.77
N LEU A 183 -13.29 -4.04 -12.84
CA LEU A 183 -14.70 -3.78 -13.13
C LEU A 183 -14.96 -2.30 -13.42
N ARG A 184 -14.30 -1.41 -12.68
CA ARG A 184 -14.44 0.03 -12.79
C ARG A 184 -13.16 0.70 -12.33
N ALA A 185 -12.77 1.80 -12.98
CA ALA A 185 -11.66 2.66 -12.57
C ALA A 185 -12.05 4.13 -12.80
N GLY A 186 -11.50 5.03 -11.97
CA GLY A 186 -11.69 6.47 -12.11
C GLY A 186 -11.69 7.21 -10.78
N ALA A 187 -12.09 8.49 -10.83
CA ALA A 187 -12.21 9.31 -9.63
C ALA A 187 -13.12 8.63 -8.59
N THR A 188 -12.69 8.56 -7.36
CA THR A 188 -13.38 7.81 -6.29
C THR A 188 -14.84 8.22 -6.16
N LYS A 189 -15.12 9.52 -6.12
CA LYS A 189 -16.51 10.03 -6.04
C LYS A 189 -17.37 9.60 -7.23
N ALA A 190 -16.83 9.57 -8.44
CA ALA A 190 -17.54 9.15 -9.64
C ALA A 190 -17.82 7.64 -9.63
N VAL A 191 -16.89 6.82 -9.16
CA VAL A 191 -17.08 5.36 -9.03
C VAL A 191 -18.13 5.03 -7.97
N PHE A 192 -18.21 5.79 -6.87
CA PHE A 192 -19.26 5.63 -5.87
C PHE A 192 -20.63 6.08 -6.36
N ALA A 193 -20.70 7.18 -7.15
CA ALA A 193 -21.95 7.69 -7.70
C ALA A 193 -22.49 6.80 -8.83
N ASP A 194 -21.62 6.26 -9.69
CA ASP A 194 -21.98 5.39 -10.82
C ASP A 194 -21.02 4.20 -10.93
N PRO A 195 -21.29 3.10 -10.20
CA PRO A 195 -20.45 1.92 -10.18
C PRO A 195 -20.55 1.05 -11.46
N GLN A 196 -21.50 1.28 -12.33
CA GLN A 196 -21.71 0.64 -13.64
C GLN A 196 -21.93 -0.88 -13.64
N SER A 197 -21.85 -1.55 -12.50
CA SER A 197 -22.15 -2.99 -12.37
C SER A 197 -22.72 -3.30 -10.99
N THR A 198 -23.54 -4.34 -10.89
CA THR A 198 -24.11 -4.79 -9.60
C THR A 198 -23.04 -5.18 -8.60
N THR A 199 -21.96 -5.81 -9.06
CA THR A 199 -20.82 -6.19 -8.20
C THR A 199 -20.09 -4.94 -7.70
N ALA A 200 -19.78 -3.97 -8.56
CA ALA A 200 -19.16 -2.73 -8.13
C ALA A 200 -20.08 -1.95 -7.19
N ALA A 201 -21.39 -1.90 -7.45
CA ALA A 201 -22.37 -1.27 -6.57
C ALA A 201 -22.37 -1.88 -5.15
N ARG A 202 -22.35 -3.21 -5.05
CA ARG A 202 -22.23 -3.90 -3.75
C ARG A 202 -20.92 -3.54 -3.03
N LEU A 203 -19.81 -3.53 -3.75
CA LEU A 203 -18.49 -3.22 -3.20
C LEU A 203 -18.35 -1.75 -2.76
N THR A 204 -19.09 -0.82 -3.42
CA THR A 204 -19.16 0.59 -3.02
C THR A 204 -20.27 0.86 -1.98
N GLY A 205 -21.05 -0.16 -1.60
CA GLY A 205 -21.95 -0.10 -0.44
C GLY A 205 -23.41 0.05 -0.76
N CYS A 206 -23.85 -0.09 -2.00
CA CYS A 206 -25.27 -0.16 -2.31
C CYS A 206 -25.87 -1.43 -1.71
N LYS A 207 -26.87 -1.27 -0.82
CA LYS A 207 -27.55 -2.37 -0.15
C LYS A 207 -28.77 -2.85 -0.94
N ASN A 208 -29.49 -1.93 -1.61
CA ASN A 208 -30.72 -2.20 -2.33
C ASN A 208 -30.44 -2.14 -3.84
N ILE A 209 -30.21 -3.30 -4.44
CA ILE A 209 -30.00 -3.45 -5.87
C ILE A 209 -31.17 -4.26 -6.42
N LEU A 210 -32.10 -3.59 -7.10
CA LEU A 210 -33.28 -4.21 -7.67
C LEU A 210 -33.05 -4.55 -9.15
N PRO A 211 -33.61 -5.65 -9.67
CA PRO A 211 -33.65 -5.92 -11.09
C PRO A 211 -34.38 -4.76 -11.84
N LYS A 212 -33.92 -4.42 -13.04
CA LYS A 212 -34.50 -3.32 -13.85
C LYS A 212 -36.00 -3.49 -14.12
N SER A 213 -36.51 -4.73 -14.08
CA SER A 213 -37.93 -5.07 -14.21
C SER A 213 -38.79 -4.61 -13.03
N GLU A 214 -38.22 -4.49 -11.83
CA GLU A 214 -38.96 -4.09 -10.63
C GLU A 214 -38.85 -2.59 -10.33
N ALA A 215 -37.85 -1.90 -10.87
CA ALA A 215 -37.65 -0.46 -10.71
C ALA A 215 -38.71 0.41 -11.37
N LYS A 216 -39.62 -0.16 -12.23
CA LYS A 216 -40.71 0.55 -12.88
C LYS A 216 -42.05 0.48 -12.12
N ARG A 217 -42.08 -0.12 -10.92
CA ARG A 217 -43.33 -0.32 -10.15
C ARG A 217 -43.40 0.52 -8.85
N SER A 218 -42.50 1.47 -8.66
CA SER A 218 -42.51 2.40 -7.51
C SER A 218 -42.59 3.85 -7.97
#